data_6e058a35e1028d267d7622d3037ddd77
#
_entry.id   6e058a35e1028d267d7622d3037ddd77
#
_cell.length_a   1.000
_cell.length_b   1.000
_cell.length_c   1.000
_cell.angle_alpha   90.00
_cell.angle_beta   90.00
_cell.angle_gamma   90.00
#
_symmetry.space_group_name_H-M   'P 1'
#
loop_
_entity.id
_entity.type
_entity.pdbx_description
1 polymer ?
#
loop_
_entity_poly.entity_id
_entity_poly.type
_entity_poly.pdbx_seq_one_letter_code
_entity_poly.pdbx_strand_id
1 'polypeptide(L)'
;MKNSIEIKMAETATDFAHAKKLILEYVAWLGIDLSFQNFDKEMAGLPEMYNHEDGGLFIAYINEEAVGIAGIRRFNKNDGEIKRMFVQPNSRGLGIGQLLLNHCIEKARKLNYDTIKLDTADFMKSAIKLYTDNGFVEIGAYRHNPHESARYYELKLKK
;
A
#
# COMPACT_ATOMS: atom_id res chain seq x y z
N MET A 1 -14.81 22.24 -13.07
CA MET A 1 -13.52 21.69 -13.52
C MET A 1 -13.37 20.27 -13.05
N LYS A 2 -12.86 19.41 -13.90
CA LYS A 2 -12.52 18.06 -13.50
C LYS A 2 -11.25 18.07 -12.69
N ASN A 3 -11.24 17.38 -11.55
CA ASN A 3 -10.01 17.15 -10.80
C ASN A 3 -9.15 16.16 -11.58
N SER A 4 -7.89 16.52 -11.78
CA SER A 4 -6.93 15.66 -12.45
C SER A 4 -6.26 14.74 -11.40
N ILE A 5 -6.43 13.44 -11.56
CA ILE A 5 -5.81 12.45 -10.69
C ILE A 5 -4.56 11.92 -11.39
N GLU A 6 -3.43 12.01 -10.72
CA GLU A 6 -2.16 11.47 -11.23
C GLU A 6 -1.58 10.50 -10.22
N ILE A 7 -1.18 9.32 -10.68
CA ILE A 7 -0.47 8.35 -9.85
C ILE A 7 1.00 8.39 -10.24
N LYS A 8 1.86 8.62 -9.27
CA LYS A 8 3.30 8.79 -9.50
C LYS A 8 4.10 7.91 -8.55
N MET A 9 5.13 7.25 -9.08
CA MET A 9 6.09 6.55 -8.24
C MET A 9 6.99 7.58 -7.54
N ALA A 10 7.17 7.45 -6.24
CA ALA A 10 8.03 8.35 -5.48
C ALA A 10 9.49 8.19 -5.93
N GLU A 11 10.14 9.30 -6.28
CA GLU A 11 11.53 9.32 -6.75
C GLU A 11 12.36 10.39 -6.03
N THR A 12 11.76 11.55 -5.77
CA THR A 12 12.47 12.69 -5.21
C THR A 12 12.31 12.76 -3.70
N ALA A 13 13.17 13.55 -3.04
CA ALA A 13 13.05 13.80 -1.60
C ALA A 13 11.67 14.40 -1.26
N THR A 14 11.14 15.27 -2.13
CA THR A 14 9.81 15.85 -1.96
C THR A 14 8.72 14.78 -2.02
N ASP A 15 8.81 13.84 -2.98
CA ASP A 15 7.86 12.72 -3.08
C ASP A 15 7.86 11.90 -1.79
N PHE A 16 9.04 11.55 -1.28
CA PHE A 16 9.14 10.75 -0.06
C PHE A 16 8.68 11.52 1.18
N ALA A 17 8.81 12.85 1.19
CA ALA A 17 8.25 13.67 2.27
C ALA A 17 6.73 13.64 2.24
N HIS A 18 6.11 13.71 1.06
CA HIS A 18 4.66 13.56 0.90
C HIS A 18 4.21 12.17 1.34
N ALA A 19 4.95 11.14 0.95
CA ALA A 19 4.66 9.75 1.33
C ALA A 19 4.69 9.59 2.85
N LYS A 20 5.72 10.11 3.51
CA LYS A 20 5.84 10.04 4.96
C LYS A 20 4.66 10.70 5.66
N LYS A 21 4.25 11.87 5.19
CA LYS A 21 3.10 12.59 5.74
C LYS A 21 1.83 11.75 5.64
N LEU A 22 1.58 11.14 4.46
CA LEU A 22 0.40 10.30 4.26
C LEU A 22 0.43 9.04 5.12
N ILE A 23 1.61 8.43 5.29
CA ILE A 23 1.74 7.25 6.15
C ILE A 23 1.44 7.62 7.61
N LEU A 24 1.93 8.77 8.08
CA LEU A 24 1.64 9.24 9.43
C LEU A 24 0.15 9.53 9.62
N GLU A 25 -0.51 10.10 8.61
CA GLU A 25 -1.96 10.29 8.64
C GLU A 25 -2.71 8.95 8.71
N TYR A 26 -2.25 7.98 7.93
CA TYR A 26 -2.83 6.63 7.93
C TYR A 26 -2.74 5.97 9.30
N VAL A 27 -1.56 6.04 9.92
CA VAL A 27 -1.34 5.45 11.25
C VAL A 27 -2.21 6.12 12.29
N ALA A 28 -2.33 7.45 12.26
CA ALA A 28 -3.19 8.19 13.17
C ALA A 28 -4.67 7.82 12.96
N TRP A 29 -5.10 7.71 11.69
CA TRP A 29 -6.47 7.32 11.36
C TRP A 29 -6.77 5.89 11.79
N LEU A 30 -5.81 4.97 11.59
CA LEU A 30 -5.95 3.56 11.91
C LEU A 30 -6.10 3.30 13.41
N GLY A 31 -5.39 4.09 14.25
CA GLY A 31 -5.47 3.96 15.70
C GLY A 31 -4.81 2.71 16.27
N ILE A 32 -4.00 2.01 15.48
CA ILE A 32 -3.30 0.79 15.89
C ILE A 32 -1.81 1.08 16.03
N ASP A 33 -1.20 0.55 17.10
CA ASP A 33 0.25 0.62 17.29
C ASP A 33 0.95 -0.29 16.27
N LEU A 34 1.80 0.28 15.41
CA LEU A 34 2.55 -0.45 14.40
C LEU A 34 4.01 -0.66 14.77
N SER A 35 4.41 -0.40 16.03
CA SER A 35 5.81 -0.59 16.46
C SER A 35 6.32 -2.01 16.19
N PHE A 36 5.44 -3.03 16.24
CA PHE A 36 5.80 -4.40 15.93
C PHE A 36 6.28 -4.60 14.48
N GLN A 37 6.02 -3.63 13.59
CA GLN A 37 6.46 -3.67 12.18
C GLN A 37 7.74 -2.87 11.95
N ASN A 38 8.47 -2.50 13.00
CA ASN A 38 9.65 -1.64 12.91
C ASN A 38 9.33 -0.29 12.24
N PHE A 39 8.23 0.32 12.63
CA PHE A 39 7.68 1.51 11.98
C PHE A 39 8.66 2.68 11.95
N ASP A 40 9.37 2.94 13.06
CA ASP A 40 10.32 4.06 13.12
C ASP A 40 11.46 3.88 12.11
N LYS A 41 11.93 2.64 11.94
CA LYS A 41 12.97 2.31 10.97
C LYS A 41 12.45 2.51 9.55
N GLU A 42 11.20 2.14 9.29
CA GLU A 42 10.56 2.36 8.00
C GLU A 42 10.52 3.86 7.67
N MET A 43 10.08 4.68 8.62
CA MET A 43 9.96 6.13 8.39
C MET A 43 11.33 6.78 8.14
N ALA A 44 12.39 6.24 8.71
CA ALA A 44 13.74 6.73 8.49
C ALA A 44 14.35 6.29 7.16
N GLY A 45 13.84 5.21 6.55
CA GLY A 45 14.44 4.61 5.37
C GLY A 45 13.45 4.30 4.24
N LEU A 46 12.46 5.17 3.99
CA LEU A 46 11.47 4.94 2.94
C LEU A 46 12.08 4.67 1.55
N PRO A 47 13.06 5.46 1.08
CA PRO A 47 13.61 5.21 -0.26
C PRO A 47 14.28 3.85 -0.40
N GLU A 48 14.92 3.36 0.64
CA GLU A 48 15.58 2.05 0.62
C GLU A 48 14.56 0.91 0.73
N MET A 49 13.55 1.07 1.57
CA MET A 49 12.53 0.03 1.78
C MET A 49 11.65 -0.16 0.55
N TYR A 50 11.33 0.93 -0.15
CA TYR A 50 10.48 0.92 -1.34
C TYR A 50 11.27 1.30 -2.59
N ASN A 51 12.45 0.71 -2.75
CA ASN A 51 13.30 0.99 -3.91
C ASN A 51 12.69 0.41 -5.20
N HIS A 52 13.07 0.99 -6.33
CA HIS A 52 12.52 0.63 -7.64
C HIS A 52 12.91 -0.77 -8.12
N GLU A 53 13.99 -1.32 -7.61
CA GLU A 53 14.45 -2.66 -8.01
C GLU A 53 13.53 -3.76 -7.51
N ASP A 54 12.99 -3.59 -6.29
CA ASP A 54 12.17 -4.61 -5.63
C ASP A 54 10.71 -4.21 -5.49
N GLY A 55 10.38 -2.95 -5.74
CA GLY A 55 9.02 -2.46 -5.58
C GLY A 55 8.87 -1.00 -5.92
N GLY A 56 8.17 -0.27 -5.09
CA GLY A 56 7.97 1.16 -5.25
C GLY A 56 6.91 1.69 -4.30
N LEU A 57 6.88 2.99 -4.18
CA LEU A 57 5.91 3.70 -3.37
C LEU A 57 5.14 4.62 -4.30
N PHE A 58 3.84 4.37 -4.48
CA PHE A 58 3.01 5.12 -5.40
C PHE A 58 2.18 6.15 -4.64
N ILE A 59 2.13 7.37 -5.16
CA ILE A 59 1.39 8.47 -4.55
C ILE A 59 0.34 8.96 -5.54
N ALA A 60 -0.88 9.16 -5.06
CA ALA A 60 -1.94 9.76 -5.83
C ALA A 60 -2.00 11.26 -5.54
N TYR A 61 -1.98 12.06 -6.59
CA TYR A 61 -2.09 13.52 -6.50
C TYR A 61 -3.38 13.98 -7.16
N ILE A 62 -4.05 14.93 -6.53
CA ILE A 62 -5.16 15.67 -7.14
C ILE A 62 -4.74 17.14 -7.12
N ASN A 63 -4.59 17.74 -8.30
CA ASN A 63 -4.18 19.15 -8.42
C ASN A 63 -2.94 19.44 -7.59
N GLU A 64 -1.94 18.56 -7.71
CA GLU A 64 -0.63 18.66 -7.04
C GLU A 64 -0.64 18.39 -5.52
N GLU A 65 -1.79 18.03 -4.94
CA GLU A 65 -1.86 17.62 -3.54
C GLU A 65 -1.82 16.11 -3.41
N ALA A 66 -0.96 15.59 -2.54
CA ALA A 66 -0.87 14.17 -2.26
C ALA A 66 -2.06 13.74 -1.41
N VAL A 67 -2.89 12.82 -1.92
CA VAL A 67 -4.14 12.41 -1.27
C VAL A 67 -4.24 10.92 -1.03
N GLY A 68 -3.34 10.12 -1.58
CA GLY A 68 -3.35 8.67 -1.40
C GLY A 68 -1.99 8.06 -1.62
N ILE A 69 -1.81 6.86 -1.12
CA ILE A 69 -0.52 6.16 -1.15
C ILE A 69 -0.74 4.65 -1.14
N ALA A 70 0.16 3.93 -1.78
CA ALA A 70 0.29 2.49 -1.64
C ALA A 70 1.72 2.09 -2.00
N GLY A 71 2.30 1.21 -1.20
CA GLY A 71 3.63 0.70 -1.46
C GLY A 71 3.60 -0.78 -1.82
N ILE A 72 4.56 -1.21 -2.59
CA ILE A 72 4.85 -2.62 -2.80
C ILE A 72 6.34 -2.84 -2.59
N ARG A 73 6.67 -3.90 -1.89
CA ARG A 73 8.06 -4.26 -1.61
C ARG A 73 8.23 -5.77 -1.69
N ARG A 74 9.48 -6.21 -1.78
CA ARG A 74 9.78 -7.64 -1.74
C ARG A 74 9.49 -8.18 -0.33
N PHE A 75 8.69 -9.23 -0.26
CA PHE A 75 8.44 -9.93 1.00
C PHE A 75 9.44 -11.09 1.17
N ASN A 76 9.58 -11.90 0.12
CA ASN A 76 10.55 -12.99 0.08
C ASN A 76 11.04 -13.15 -1.37
N LYS A 77 11.76 -14.21 -1.69
CA LYS A 77 12.33 -14.42 -3.02
C LYS A 77 11.29 -14.33 -4.15
N ASN A 78 10.07 -14.82 -3.90
CA ASN A 78 9.06 -14.98 -4.94
C ASN A 78 7.85 -14.06 -4.80
N ASP A 79 7.67 -13.44 -3.65
CA ASP A 79 6.44 -12.72 -3.34
C ASP A 79 6.70 -11.25 -3.03
N GLY A 80 5.77 -10.40 -3.47
CA GLY A 80 5.71 -9.00 -3.06
C GLY A 80 4.68 -8.81 -1.95
N GLU A 81 4.77 -7.69 -1.27
CA GLU A 81 3.84 -7.31 -0.21
C GLU A 81 3.36 -5.89 -0.43
N ILE A 82 2.04 -5.69 -0.44
CA ILE A 82 1.46 -4.34 -0.45
C ILE A 82 1.41 -3.82 0.98
N LYS A 83 1.87 -2.58 1.14
CA LYS A 83 1.93 -1.90 2.43
C LYS A 83 1.36 -0.49 2.29
N ARG A 84 0.78 0.01 3.37
CA ARG A 84 0.41 1.43 3.51
C ARG A 84 -0.59 1.93 2.48
N MET A 85 -1.54 1.08 2.08
CA MET A 85 -2.64 1.49 1.20
C MET A 85 -3.57 2.42 1.98
N PHE A 86 -3.66 3.69 1.54
CA PHE A 86 -4.46 4.69 2.23
C PHE A 86 -4.87 5.80 1.26
N VAL A 87 -6.12 6.20 1.35
CA VAL A 87 -6.66 7.37 0.65
C VAL A 87 -7.28 8.27 1.70
N GLN A 88 -6.93 9.55 1.69
CA GLN A 88 -7.50 10.51 2.63
C GLN A 88 -9.04 10.46 2.58
N PRO A 89 -9.73 10.55 3.74
CA PRO A 89 -11.18 10.39 3.78
C PRO A 89 -11.95 11.29 2.83
N ASN A 90 -11.53 12.55 2.68
CA ASN A 90 -12.21 13.51 1.80
C ASN A 90 -11.94 13.28 0.32
N SER A 91 -11.06 12.36 -0.04
CA SER A 91 -10.75 12.02 -1.43
C SER A 91 -11.24 10.62 -1.82
N ARG A 92 -11.98 9.97 -0.95
CA ARG A 92 -12.55 8.65 -1.22
C ARG A 92 -13.75 8.74 -2.18
N GLY A 93 -14.06 7.64 -2.83
CA GLY A 93 -15.16 7.60 -3.79
C GLY A 93 -14.81 8.07 -5.20
N LEU A 94 -13.52 8.37 -5.45
CA LEU A 94 -13.05 8.85 -6.75
C LEU A 94 -12.27 7.77 -7.54
N GLY A 95 -12.20 6.55 -7.00
CA GLY A 95 -11.48 5.45 -7.66
C GLY A 95 -9.97 5.46 -7.44
N ILE A 96 -9.46 6.28 -6.52
CA ILE A 96 -8.02 6.41 -6.27
C ILE A 96 -7.42 5.11 -5.74
N GLY A 97 -8.11 4.44 -4.82
CA GLY A 97 -7.63 3.15 -4.28
C GLY A 97 -7.43 2.11 -5.37
N GLN A 98 -8.37 2.04 -6.32
CA GLN A 98 -8.25 1.12 -7.47
C GLN A 98 -7.04 1.47 -8.35
N LEU A 99 -6.81 2.76 -8.60
CA LEU A 99 -5.66 3.19 -9.39
C LEU A 99 -4.35 2.85 -8.72
N LEU A 100 -4.24 3.09 -7.41
CA LEU A 100 -3.06 2.73 -6.63
C LEU A 100 -2.82 1.21 -6.64
N LEU A 101 -3.87 0.44 -6.42
CA LEU A 101 -3.78 -1.02 -6.45
C LEU A 101 -3.32 -1.51 -7.82
N ASN A 102 -3.85 -0.95 -8.90
CA ASN A 102 -3.46 -1.32 -10.26
C ASN A 102 -1.96 -1.10 -10.48
N HIS A 103 -1.42 0.03 -10.01
CA HIS A 103 0.02 0.31 -10.13
C HIS A 103 0.86 -0.69 -9.34
N CYS A 104 0.44 -1.07 -8.14
CA CYS A 104 1.13 -2.07 -7.35
C CYS A 104 1.13 -3.44 -8.05
N ILE A 105 -0.01 -3.86 -8.56
CA ILE A 105 -0.14 -5.16 -9.25
C ILE A 105 0.72 -5.17 -10.52
N GLU A 106 0.68 -4.09 -11.30
CA GLU A 106 1.49 -4.01 -12.52
C GLU A 106 2.99 -4.06 -12.20
N LYS A 107 3.43 -3.34 -11.15
CA LYS A 107 4.83 -3.38 -10.74
C LYS A 107 5.24 -4.78 -10.32
N ALA A 108 4.40 -5.46 -9.55
CA ALA A 108 4.66 -6.84 -9.11
C ALA A 108 4.80 -7.78 -10.31
N ARG A 109 3.96 -7.62 -11.33
CA ARG A 109 4.07 -8.42 -12.56
C ARG A 109 5.38 -8.16 -13.29
N LYS A 110 5.79 -6.90 -13.40
CA LYS A 110 7.07 -6.53 -14.03
C LYS A 110 8.26 -7.11 -13.29
N LEU A 111 8.16 -7.22 -11.97
CA LEU A 111 9.21 -7.80 -11.13
C LEU A 111 9.14 -9.33 -11.05
N ASN A 112 8.19 -9.94 -11.75
CA ASN A 112 8.00 -11.39 -11.80
C ASN A 112 7.71 -12.04 -10.45
N TYR A 113 7.02 -11.31 -9.57
CA TYR A 113 6.52 -11.93 -8.33
C TYR A 113 5.45 -12.96 -8.66
N ASP A 114 5.46 -14.06 -7.93
CA ASP A 114 4.45 -15.11 -8.08
C ASP A 114 3.15 -14.69 -7.41
N THR A 115 3.25 -13.98 -6.29
CA THR A 115 2.13 -13.66 -5.42
C THR A 115 2.34 -12.29 -4.79
N ILE A 116 1.25 -11.58 -4.55
CA ILE A 116 1.24 -10.37 -3.71
C ILE A 116 0.49 -10.70 -2.44
N LYS A 117 1.09 -10.40 -1.30
CA LYS A 117 0.47 -10.57 0.02
C LYS A 117 0.20 -9.22 0.65
N LEU A 118 -0.76 -9.17 1.57
CA LEU A 118 -1.01 -7.99 2.38
C LEU A 118 -1.68 -8.38 3.69
N ASP A 119 -1.51 -7.54 4.70
CA ASP A 119 -2.30 -7.62 5.91
C ASP A 119 -3.15 -6.34 6.04
N THR A 120 -4.32 -6.49 6.63
CA THR A 120 -5.28 -5.41 6.84
C THR A 120 -6.01 -5.66 8.17
N ALA A 121 -6.98 -4.83 8.49
CA ALA A 121 -7.79 -5.01 9.69
C ALA A 121 -9.24 -5.28 9.30
N ASP A 122 -9.94 -6.09 10.10
CA ASP A 122 -11.31 -6.53 9.79
C ASP A 122 -12.31 -5.38 9.69
N PHE A 123 -12.03 -4.24 10.34
CA PHE A 123 -12.90 -3.06 10.28
C PHE A 123 -12.67 -2.22 9.01
N MET A 124 -11.63 -2.49 8.25
CA MET A 124 -11.32 -1.77 7.00
C MET A 124 -12.13 -2.35 5.84
N LYS A 125 -13.44 -2.19 5.90
CA LYS A 125 -14.38 -2.85 4.99
C LYS A 125 -14.19 -2.43 3.53
N SER A 126 -13.96 -1.14 3.29
CA SER A 126 -13.75 -0.64 1.92
C SER A 126 -12.48 -1.19 1.29
N ALA A 127 -11.40 -1.29 2.08
CA ALA A 127 -10.15 -1.85 1.61
C ALA A 127 -10.30 -3.35 1.30
N ILE A 128 -10.95 -4.10 2.19
CA ILE A 128 -11.19 -5.53 1.99
C ILE A 128 -12.04 -5.75 0.74
N LYS A 129 -13.09 -4.94 0.54
CA LYS A 129 -13.90 -5.04 -0.66
C LYS A 129 -13.07 -4.79 -1.91
N LEU A 130 -12.21 -3.76 -1.90
CA LEU A 130 -11.32 -3.47 -3.02
C LEU A 130 -10.43 -4.68 -3.33
N TYR A 131 -9.80 -5.26 -2.32
CA TYR A 131 -8.91 -6.42 -2.53
C TYR A 131 -9.68 -7.61 -3.08
N THR A 132 -10.81 -7.97 -2.47
CA THR A 132 -11.59 -9.14 -2.91
C THR A 132 -12.18 -8.94 -4.30
N ASP A 133 -12.63 -7.72 -4.63
CA ASP A 133 -13.12 -7.41 -5.98
C ASP A 133 -12.02 -7.56 -7.04
N ASN A 134 -10.75 -7.48 -6.64
CA ASN A 134 -9.61 -7.61 -7.54
C ASN A 134 -8.94 -8.98 -7.48
N GLY A 135 -9.61 -9.96 -6.89
CA GLY A 135 -9.16 -11.35 -6.92
C GLY A 135 -8.30 -11.79 -5.75
N PHE A 136 -8.07 -10.93 -4.77
CA PHE A 136 -7.38 -11.33 -3.54
C PHE A 136 -8.29 -12.27 -2.75
N VAL A 137 -7.69 -13.29 -2.16
CA VAL A 137 -8.39 -14.25 -1.30
C VAL A 137 -7.80 -14.23 0.10
N GLU A 138 -8.64 -14.44 1.08
CA GLU A 138 -8.19 -14.48 2.47
C GLU A 138 -7.35 -15.71 2.73
N ILE A 139 -6.23 -15.52 3.48
CA ILE A 139 -5.29 -16.58 3.84
C ILE A 139 -5.02 -16.51 5.35
N GLY A 140 -4.31 -17.52 5.86
CA GLY A 140 -3.81 -17.49 7.23
C GLY A 140 -2.66 -16.50 7.40
N ALA A 141 -2.28 -16.24 8.63
CA ALA A 141 -1.22 -15.31 8.95
C ALA A 141 0.11 -15.75 8.31
N TYR A 142 0.73 -14.85 7.57
CA TYR A 142 2.05 -15.07 6.95
C TYR A 142 3.16 -14.33 7.71
N ARG A 143 2.78 -13.50 8.68
CA ARG A 143 3.70 -12.76 9.53
C ARG A 143 3.06 -12.55 10.90
N HIS A 144 3.88 -12.20 11.88
CA HIS A 144 3.40 -11.88 13.21
C HIS A 144 2.66 -10.52 13.18
N ASN A 145 1.44 -10.53 13.73
CA ASN A 145 0.68 -9.31 13.98
C ASN A 145 -0.12 -9.57 15.28
N PRO A 146 0.14 -8.80 16.35
CA PRO A 146 -0.49 -9.06 17.65
C PRO A 146 -1.94 -8.64 17.74
N HIS A 147 -2.48 -7.94 16.73
CA HIS A 147 -3.85 -7.44 16.76
C HIS A 147 -4.84 -8.51 16.31
N GLU A 148 -5.88 -8.74 17.09
CA GLU A 148 -6.93 -9.72 16.77
C GLU A 148 -7.71 -9.35 15.52
N SER A 149 -7.78 -8.05 15.19
CA SER A 149 -8.46 -7.55 14.00
C SER A 149 -7.71 -7.87 12.71
N ALA A 150 -6.46 -8.34 12.78
CA ALA A 150 -5.63 -8.58 11.59
C ALA A 150 -6.26 -9.63 10.68
N ARG A 151 -6.25 -9.35 9.38
CA ARG A 151 -6.68 -10.25 8.32
C ARG A 151 -5.64 -10.23 7.23
N TYR A 152 -5.48 -11.36 6.53
CA TYR A 152 -4.41 -11.55 5.56
C TYR A 152 -5.00 -11.97 4.24
N TYR A 153 -4.47 -11.42 3.15
CA TYR A 153 -4.96 -11.69 1.79
C TYR A 153 -3.81 -11.91 0.85
N GLU A 154 -4.05 -12.66 -0.21
CA GLU A 154 -3.06 -12.79 -1.29
C GLU A 154 -3.71 -12.82 -2.66
N LEU A 155 -2.97 -12.36 -3.65
CA LEU A 155 -3.32 -12.46 -5.07
C LEU A 155 -2.22 -13.25 -5.76
N LYS A 156 -2.61 -14.35 -6.40
CA LYS A 156 -1.68 -15.14 -7.22
C LYS A 156 -1.57 -14.50 -8.60
N LEU A 157 -0.35 -14.14 -8.99
CA LEU A 157 -0.08 -13.52 -10.29
C LEU A 157 0.25 -14.56 -11.35
N LYS A 158 0.81 -15.69 -10.94
CA LYS A 158 1.15 -16.81 -11.82
C LYS A 158 0.22 -17.97 -11.57
N LYS A 159 -0.17 -18.59 -12.63
CA LYS A 159 -1.05 -19.78 -12.57
C LYS A 159 -0.23 -21.05 -12.30
#